data_230898025838b331222860612076054d
#
_entry.id   230898025838b331222860612076054d
#
_cell.length_a   1.000
_cell.length_b   1.000
_cell.length_c   1.000
_cell.angle_alpha   90.00
_cell.angle_beta   90.00
_cell.angle_gamma   90.00
#
_symmetry.space_group_name_H-M   'P 1'
#
loop_
_entity.id
_entity.type
_entity.pdbx_description
1 polymer ?
#
loop_
_entity_poly.entity_id
_entity_poly.type
_entity_poly.pdbx_seq_one_letter_code
_entity_poly.pdbx_strand_id
1 'polypeptide(L)'
;MPRAIHHPNTDDIDLATVLRALGDPARLMIVRLLAEQGEQNCAALQTKLDMPVSTCSYHLRLLREAGVTRTRAAGTERWMSVRQEDLDARFPGLLDTLEADQQHAQVP
;
A
#
# COMPACT_ATOMS: atom_id res chain seq x y z
N MET A 1 16.36 12.46 -17.48
CA MET A 1 16.15 11.07 -17.01
C MET A 1 15.17 11.06 -15.85
N PRO A 2 14.10 10.32 -15.94
CA PRO A 2 13.22 10.18 -14.78
C PRO A 2 13.97 9.50 -13.64
N ARG A 3 13.72 9.94 -12.42
CA ARG A 3 14.29 9.27 -11.25
C ARG A 3 13.75 7.87 -11.13
N ALA A 4 14.63 6.93 -10.84
CA ALA A 4 14.19 5.59 -10.47
C ALA A 4 13.34 5.66 -9.19
N ILE A 5 12.24 4.92 -9.17
CA ILE A 5 11.38 4.84 -7.99
C ILE A 5 12.05 3.90 -7.01
N HIS A 6 12.42 4.44 -5.83
CA HIS A 6 13.12 3.64 -4.83
C HIS A 6 12.15 2.71 -4.08
N HIS A 7 12.57 1.45 -3.97
CA HIS A 7 11.88 0.45 -3.16
C HIS A 7 12.90 -0.26 -2.27
N PRO A 8 12.59 -0.53 -1.01
CA PRO A 8 13.47 -1.36 -0.20
C PRO A 8 13.51 -2.79 -0.73
N ASN A 9 14.67 -3.44 -0.59
CA ASN A 9 14.77 -4.87 -0.89
C ASN A 9 13.93 -5.65 0.10
N THR A 10 13.48 -6.84 -0.30
CA THR A 10 12.66 -7.70 0.56
C THR A 10 13.30 -7.91 1.93
N ASP A 11 14.60 -8.16 1.97
CA ASP A 11 15.32 -8.42 3.22
C ASP A 11 15.43 -7.18 4.12
N ASP A 12 15.26 -5.98 3.56
CA ASP A 12 15.38 -4.72 4.30
C ASP A 12 14.03 -4.24 4.83
N ILE A 13 12.94 -4.93 4.52
CA ILE A 13 11.62 -4.57 5.03
C ILE A 13 11.55 -4.87 6.52
N ASP A 14 11.26 -3.84 7.31
CA ASP A 14 11.27 -3.90 8.76
C ASP A 14 9.84 -3.92 9.31
N LEU A 15 9.55 -4.87 10.20
CA LEU A 15 8.20 -5.05 10.74
C LEU A 15 7.68 -3.80 11.44
N ALA A 16 8.50 -3.17 12.28
CA ALA A 16 8.06 -1.98 13.00
C ALA A 16 7.67 -0.85 12.05
N THR A 17 8.45 -0.66 10.99
CA THR A 17 8.16 0.35 9.96
C THR A 17 6.87 0.02 9.20
N VAL A 18 6.68 -1.25 8.85
CA VAL A 18 5.45 -1.72 8.20
C VAL A 18 4.24 -1.46 9.09
N LEU A 19 4.32 -1.85 10.36
CA LEU A 19 3.21 -1.66 11.30
C LEU A 19 2.89 -0.18 11.51
N ARG A 20 3.93 0.66 11.56
CA ARG A 20 3.74 2.12 11.67
C ARG A 20 3.03 2.67 10.44
N ALA A 21 3.41 2.22 9.25
CA ALA A 21 2.77 2.65 8.01
C ALA A 21 1.30 2.22 7.97
N LEU A 22 1.00 0.98 8.40
CA LEU A 22 -0.35 0.44 8.42
C LEU A 22 -1.20 0.97 9.58
N GLY A 23 -0.59 1.60 10.58
CA GLY A 23 -1.27 2.09 11.77
C GLY A 23 -2.09 3.37 11.56
N ASP A 24 -2.20 3.85 10.34
CA ASP A 24 -3.00 5.02 9.98
C ASP A 24 -4.23 4.57 9.20
N PRO A 25 -5.45 5.01 9.59
CA PRO A 25 -6.68 4.56 8.93
C PRO A 25 -6.70 4.81 7.42
N ALA A 26 -6.19 5.94 6.96
CA ALA A 26 -6.17 6.25 5.53
C ALA A 26 -5.24 5.32 4.77
N ARG A 27 -4.04 5.06 5.32
CA ARG A 27 -3.10 4.13 4.69
C ARG A 27 -3.62 2.70 4.69
N LEU A 28 -4.28 2.31 5.78
CA LEU A 28 -4.90 0.98 5.85
C LEU A 28 -5.97 0.81 4.79
N MET A 29 -6.80 1.85 4.56
CA MET A 29 -7.80 1.85 3.49
C MET A 29 -7.18 1.69 2.11
N ILE A 30 -6.07 2.40 1.85
CA ILE A 30 -5.35 2.29 0.58
C ILE A 30 -4.90 0.85 0.35
N VAL A 31 -4.26 0.25 1.35
CA VAL A 31 -3.73 -1.11 1.23
C VAL A 31 -4.86 -2.13 1.01
N ARG A 32 -5.96 -1.99 1.74
CA ARG A 32 -7.12 -2.87 1.57
C ARG A 32 -7.71 -2.76 0.17
N LEU A 33 -7.83 -1.55 -0.35
CA LEU A 33 -8.36 -1.34 -1.69
C LEU A 33 -7.45 -1.97 -2.74
N LEU A 34 -6.13 -1.78 -2.62
CA LEU A 34 -5.17 -2.37 -3.53
C LEU A 34 -5.17 -3.91 -3.45
N ALA A 35 -5.30 -4.47 -2.26
CA ALA A 35 -5.35 -5.92 -2.07
C ALA A 35 -6.62 -6.51 -2.68
N GLU A 36 -7.74 -5.81 -2.55
CA GLU A 36 -9.04 -6.28 -3.03
C GLU A 36 -9.21 -6.09 -4.53
N GLN A 37 -8.85 -4.92 -5.04
CA GLN A 37 -9.14 -4.54 -6.44
C GLN A 37 -7.92 -4.64 -7.37
N GLY A 38 -6.75 -4.94 -6.81
CA GLY A 38 -5.53 -5.02 -7.60
C GLY A 38 -4.91 -3.65 -7.85
N GLU A 39 -4.00 -3.61 -8.81
CA GLU A 39 -3.23 -2.42 -9.13
C GLU A 39 -4.12 -1.23 -9.51
N GLN A 40 -3.84 -0.06 -8.93
CA GLN A 40 -4.57 1.18 -9.17
C GLN A 40 -3.60 2.30 -9.47
N ASN A 41 -4.02 3.26 -10.30
CA ASN A 41 -3.26 4.49 -10.47
C ASN A 41 -3.69 5.54 -9.43
N CYS A 42 -2.95 6.63 -9.33
CA CYS A 42 -3.17 7.66 -8.33
C CYS A 42 -4.55 8.31 -8.47
N ALA A 43 -4.99 8.57 -9.69
CA ALA A 43 -6.29 9.19 -9.94
C ALA A 43 -7.44 8.32 -9.43
N ALA A 44 -7.35 7.00 -9.68
CA ALA A 44 -8.37 6.06 -9.20
C ALA A 44 -8.43 6.03 -7.66
N LEU A 45 -7.27 6.04 -7.00
CA LEU A 45 -7.22 6.06 -5.54
C LEU A 45 -7.82 7.33 -4.96
N GLN A 46 -7.52 8.48 -5.55
CA GLN A 46 -8.07 9.76 -5.11
C GLN A 46 -9.60 9.76 -5.20
N THR A 47 -10.13 9.27 -6.31
CA THR A 47 -11.58 9.23 -6.54
C THR A 47 -12.25 8.23 -5.57
N LYS A 48 -11.73 7.02 -5.48
CA LYS A 48 -12.33 5.96 -4.68
C LYS A 48 -12.28 6.23 -3.18
N LEU A 49 -11.24 6.94 -2.74
CA LEU A 49 -11.03 7.23 -1.32
C LEU A 49 -11.38 8.67 -0.95
N ASP A 50 -11.85 9.46 -1.91
CA ASP A 50 -12.19 10.87 -1.72
C ASP A 50 -11.06 11.62 -1.01
N MET A 51 -9.87 11.57 -1.60
CA MET A 51 -8.65 12.05 -0.97
C MET A 51 -7.95 13.05 -1.90
N PRO A 52 -7.50 14.21 -1.37
CA PRO A 52 -6.72 15.17 -2.17
C PRO A 52 -5.43 14.55 -2.69
N VAL A 53 -4.96 15.04 -3.84
CA VAL A 53 -3.75 14.49 -4.48
C VAL A 53 -2.53 14.54 -3.56
N SER A 54 -2.34 15.64 -2.86
CA SER A 54 -1.17 15.79 -1.97
C SER A 54 -1.21 14.80 -0.80
N THR A 55 -2.39 14.59 -0.22
CA THR A 55 -2.60 13.63 0.86
C THR A 55 -2.36 12.20 0.38
N CYS A 56 -2.93 11.86 -0.78
CA CYS A 56 -2.76 10.55 -1.38
C CYS A 56 -1.28 10.27 -1.67
N SER A 57 -0.59 11.22 -2.29
CA SER A 57 0.84 11.09 -2.61
C SER A 57 1.70 10.89 -1.37
N TYR A 58 1.39 11.61 -0.29
CA TYR A 58 2.09 11.49 0.98
C TYR A 58 1.95 10.06 1.55
N HIS A 59 0.73 9.55 1.60
CA HIS A 59 0.48 8.20 2.13
C HIS A 59 1.13 7.12 1.25
N LEU A 60 1.04 7.26 -0.06
CA LEU A 60 1.65 6.31 -0.99
C LEU A 60 3.18 6.26 -0.85
N ARG A 61 3.80 7.42 -0.61
CA ARG A 61 5.23 7.48 -0.38
C ARG A 61 5.63 6.72 0.89
N LEU A 62 4.91 6.92 1.99
CA LEU A 62 5.19 6.22 3.24
C LEU A 62 5.01 4.71 3.10
N LEU A 63 3.97 4.28 2.39
CA LEU A 63 3.72 2.86 2.15
C LEU A 63 4.84 2.24 1.29
N ARG A 64 5.27 2.95 0.26
CA ARG A 64 6.36 2.48 -0.60
C ARG A 64 7.68 2.39 0.16
N GLU A 65 8.03 3.42 0.91
CA GLU A 65 9.27 3.46 1.70
C GLU A 65 9.30 2.36 2.77
N ALA A 66 8.14 2.00 3.31
CA ALA A 66 8.03 0.91 4.28
C ALA A 66 8.08 -0.48 3.63
N GLY A 67 7.96 -0.57 2.31
CA GLY A 67 7.98 -1.84 1.60
C GLY A 67 6.61 -2.51 1.51
N VAL A 68 5.53 -1.79 1.80
CA VAL A 68 4.17 -2.35 1.74
C VAL A 68 3.65 -2.36 0.32
N THR A 69 3.94 -1.32 -0.45
CA THR A 69 3.47 -1.18 -1.83
C THR A 69 4.62 -1.04 -2.81
N ARG A 70 4.31 -1.36 -4.05
CA ARG A 70 5.21 -1.15 -5.19
C ARG A 70 4.55 -0.15 -6.12
N THR A 71 5.37 0.77 -6.64
CA THR A 71 4.95 1.75 -7.64
C THR A 71 5.72 1.49 -8.92
N ARG A 72 5.01 1.37 -10.04
CA ARG A 72 5.66 1.29 -11.35
C ARG A 72 5.21 2.44 -12.23
N ALA A 73 6.13 2.96 -13.02
CA ALA A 73 5.82 4.00 -14.00
C ALA A 73 5.37 3.36 -15.31
N ALA A 74 4.34 3.91 -15.92
CA ALA A 74 3.85 3.49 -17.23
C ALA A 74 3.39 4.74 -17.97
N GLY A 75 4.23 5.23 -18.89
CA GLY A 75 4.00 6.51 -19.55
C GLY A 75 4.04 7.64 -18.53
N THR A 76 2.99 8.44 -18.48
CA THR A 76 2.86 9.54 -17.51
C THR A 76 2.18 9.12 -16.23
N GLU A 77 1.76 7.86 -16.14
CA GLU A 77 1.03 7.36 -14.98
C GLU A 77 1.92 6.53 -14.07
N ARG A 78 1.52 6.44 -12.81
CA ARG A 78 2.13 5.58 -11.82
C ARG A 78 1.07 4.64 -11.27
N TRP A 79 1.42 3.35 -11.24
CA TRP A 79 0.52 2.28 -10.80
C TRP A 79 1.04 1.67 -9.52
N MET A 80 0.17 1.56 -8.54
CA MET A 80 0.49 1.03 -7.22
C MET A 80 -0.15 -0.33 -7.00
N SER A 81 0.59 -1.22 -6.33
CA SER A 81 0.12 -2.55 -5.95
C SER A 81 0.71 -2.94 -4.60
N VAL A 82 0.08 -3.89 -3.92
CA VAL A 82 0.62 -4.45 -2.68
C VAL A 82 1.74 -5.42 -3.01
N ARG A 83 2.84 -5.35 -2.25
CA ARG A 83 3.95 -6.31 -2.38
C ARG A 83 3.61 -7.59 -1.63
N GLN A 84 2.59 -8.29 -2.10
CA GLN A 84 2.01 -9.43 -1.40
C GLN A 84 3.02 -10.56 -1.18
N GLU A 85 3.78 -10.94 -2.22
CA GLU A 85 4.74 -12.03 -2.10
C GLU A 85 5.83 -11.72 -1.08
N ASP A 86 6.34 -10.49 -1.10
CA ASP A 86 7.40 -10.06 -0.18
C ASP A 86 6.89 -10.01 1.26
N LEU A 87 5.70 -9.47 1.46
CA LEU A 87 5.11 -9.37 2.79
C LEU A 87 4.73 -10.74 3.34
N ASP A 88 4.20 -11.63 2.51
CA ASP A 88 3.88 -12.99 2.92
C ASP A 88 5.15 -13.77 3.27
N ALA A 89 6.24 -13.55 2.56
CA ALA A 89 7.52 -14.20 2.84
C ALA A 89 8.13 -13.71 4.15
N ARG A 90 8.06 -12.40 4.40
CA ARG A 90 8.67 -11.79 5.58
C ARG A 90 7.77 -11.88 6.82
N PHE A 91 6.48 -11.70 6.65
CA PHE A 91 5.52 -11.61 7.76
C PHE A 91 4.27 -12.43 7.45
N PRO A 92 4.39 -13.77 7.52
CA PRO A 92 3.24 -14.64 7.21
C PRO A 92 2.02 -14.31 8.08
N GLY A 93 0.87 -14.16 7.44
CA GLY A 93 -0.38 -13.86 8.14
C GLY A 93 -0.69 -12.38 8.31
N LEU A 94 0.25 -11.47 8.01
CA LEU A 94 0.03 -10.04 8.17
C LEU A 94 -1.12 -9.55 7.30
N LEU A 95 -1.08 -9.84 6.00
CA LEU A 95 -2.13 -9.40 5.08
C LEU A 95 -3.47 -10.07 5.38
N ASP A 96 -3.45 -11.33 5.78
CA ASP A 96 -4.66 -12.03 6.21
C ASP A 96 -5.30 -11.37 7.42
N THR A 97 -4.49 -10.84 8.32
CA THR A 97 -4.97 -10.11 9.50
C THR A 97 -5.73 -8.85 9.10
N LEU A 98 -5.23 -8.12 8.11
CA LEU A 98 -5.91 -6.91 7.61
C LEU A 98 -7.28 -7.25 7.03
N GLU A 99 -7.37 -8.35 6.28
CA GLU A 99 -8.63 -8.81 5.70
C GLU A 99 -9.59 -9.28 6.79
N ALA A 100 -9.11 -10.04 7.76
CA ALA A 100 -9.93 -10.56 8.86
C ALA A 100 -10.53 -9.42 9.68
N ASP A 101 -9.77 -8.37 9.96
CA ASP A 101 -10.26 -7.20 10.69
C ASP A 101 -11.35 -6.48 9.90
N GLN A 102 -11.19 -6.34 8.59
CA GLN A 102 -12.21 -5.74 7.74
C GLN A 102 -13.51 -6.55 7.77
N GLN A 103 -13.43 -7.88 7.70
CA GLN A 103 -14.59 -8.76 7.77
C GLN A 103 -15.26 -8.65 9.13
N HIS A 104 -14.49 -8.57 10.21
CA HIS A 104 -15.03 -8.41 11.56
C HIS A 104 -15.79 -7.09 11.70
N ALA A 105 -15.26 -6.01 11.13
CA ALA A 105 -15.90 -4.70 11.18
C ALA A 105 -17.23 -4.66 10.43
N GLN A 106 -17.46 -5.57 9.48
CA GLN A 106 -18.69 -5.67 8.71
C GLN A 106 -19.77 -6.52 9.36
N VAL A 107 -19.43 -7.25 10.42
CA VAL A 107 -20.39 -8.07 11.15
C VAL A 107 -21.20 -7.19 12.08
N PRO A 108 -22.55 -7.18 11.97
CA PRO A 108 -23.41 -6.36 12.83
C PRO A 108 -23.33 -6.76 14.29
#